data_b00e6308024265676aac1f0c3a06d68e
#
_entry.id   b00e6308024265676aac1f0c3a06d68e
#
_cell.length_a   1.000
_cell.length_b   1.000
_cell.length_c   1.000
_cell.angle_alpha   90.00
_cell.angle_beta   90.00
_cell.angle_gamma   90.00
#
_symmetry.space_group_name_H-M   'P 1'
#
loop_
_entity.id
_entity.type
_entity.pdbx_description
1 polymer ?
#
loop_
_entity_poly.entity_id
_entity_poly.type
_entity_poly.pdbx_seq_one_letter_code
_entity_poly.pdbx_strand_id
1 'polypeptide(L)'
;MSELNFIKMEGAGNDFVVFDNRDYGFSLDEIVEFTPGLCDRRFGIGADGILVLESPTVEGVDYTMIYRNADGSDAGMCGNGSRCLALFAEFKGFDTHQTFNVHDAVYKAEVDSENNEVRVYFPDVTAPKKLQIGKKRYLQVHTGTEHVVTFEDPDRLDDEESLVDEGRTIRMHPVLNPPGTNVNFVCLNDDDSIGLQTYERGVEDLTLACGTGAMASAIATHFVEEIPRAKADYDIHVKGGLLNVSFRFNEETNNYTDLILSGP
;
A
#
# COMPACT_ATOMS: atom_id res chain seq x y z
N MET A 1 12.34 -13.24 -30.24
CA MET A 1 11.77 -12.69 -29.00
C MET A 1 10.34 -12.29 -29.32
N SER A 2 9.36 -12.84 -28.62
CA SER A 2 7.97 -12.38 -28.69
C SER A 2 7.90 -10.95 -28.14
N GLU A 3 7.17 -10.05 -28.80
CA GLU A 3 6.94 -8.70 -28.27
C GLU A 3 6.06 -8.80 -27.04
N LEU A 4 6.42 -8.09 -25.97
CA LEU A 4 5.62 -7.94 -24.76
C LEU A 4 4.82 -6.63 -24.86
N ASN A 5 3.48 -6.72 -24.92
CA ASN A 5 2.62 -5.55 -24.80
C ASN A 5 2.39 -5.24 -23.32
N PHE A 6 2.66 -4.03 -22.92
CA PHE A 6 2.51 -3.57 -21.55
C PHE A 6 1.90 -2.16 -21.50
N ILE A 7 1.40 -1.78 -20.33
CA ILE A 7 1.05 -0.40 -20.03
C ILE A 7 1.94 0.06 -18.87
N LYS A 8 2.47 1.28 -18.96
CA LYS A 8 3.13 1.94 -17.85
C LYS A 8 2.07 2.64 -17.02
N MET A 9 1.97 2.28 -15.74
CA MET A 9 1.00 2.85 -14.80
C MET A 9 1.71 3.36 -13.54
N GLU A 10 1.07 4.25 -12.84
CA GLU A 10 1.52 4.67 -11.52
C GLU A 10 0.31 4.87 -10.59
N GLY A 11 0.49 4.65 -9.31
CA GLY A 11 -0.48 4.91 -8.27
C GLY A 11 0.19 5.67 -7.13
N ALA A 12 -0.15 6.96 -6.98
CA ALA A 12 0.46 7.85 -5.99
C ALA A 12 2.02 7.88 -6.07
N GLY A 13 2.55 7.92 -7.30
CA GLY A 13 3.99 8.02 -7.57
C GLY A 13 4.75 6.69 -7.57
N ASN A 14 4.15 5.59 -7.18
CA ASN A 14 4.73 4.25 -7.29
C ASN A 14 4.43 3.68 -8.68
N ASP A 15 5.46 3.44 -9.51
CA ASP A 15 5.31 3.17 -10.93
C ASP A 15 5.58 1.71 -11.32
N PHE A 16 4.79 1.21 -12.27
CA PHE A 16 4.76 -0.20 -12.65
C PHE A 16 4.76 -0.42 -14.15
N VAL A 17 5.38 -1.52 -14.59
CA VAL A 17 5.13 -2.13 -15.89
C VAL A 17 4.03 -3.17 -15.70
N VAL A 18 2.89 -2.98 -16.36
CA VAL A 18 1.69 -3.81 -16.18
C VAL A 18 1.39 -4.57 -17.47
N PHE A 19 1.21 -5.88 -17.38
CA PHE A 19 0.86 -6.71 -18.52
C PHE A 19 -0.05 -7.90 -18.16
N ASP A 20 -0.72 -8.43 -19.19
CA ASP A 20 -1.63 -9.56 -19.09
C ASP A 20 -0.90 -10.84 -19.49
N ASN A 21 -0.56 -11.69 -18.53
CA ASN A 21 0.17 -12.94 -18.80
C ASN A 21 -0.70 -14.05 -19.39
N ARG A 22 -2.02 -13.92 -19.36
CA ARG A 22 -2.94 -14.90 -19.98
C ARG A 22 -2.71 -15.01 -21.50
N ASP A 23 -2.19 -13.94 -22.12
CA ASP A 23 -1.84 -13.90 -23.53
C ASP A 23 -0.48 -14.55 -23.84
N TYR A 24 0.41 -14.66 -22.83
CA TYR A 24 1.80 -15.10 -23.02
C TYR A 24 2.09 -16.45 -22.37
N GLY A 25 1.54 -16.69 -21.17
CA GLY A 25 1.76 -17.92 -20.42
C GLY A 25 3.19 -18.07 -19.90
N PHE A 26 3.86 -16.96 -19.57
CA PHE A 26 5.17 -17.01 -18.92
C PHE A 26 5.06 -17.70 -17.57
N SER A 27 6.01 -18.57 -17.28
CA SER A 27 6.17 -19.13 -15.95
C SER A 27 6.64 -18.06 -14.95
N LEU A 28 6.41 -18.31 -13.67
CA LEU A 28 6.85 -17.40 -12.61
C LEU A 28 8.37 -17.18 -12.64
N ASP A 29 9.15 -18.22 -12.95
CA ASP A 29 10.61 -18.14 -13.05
C ASP A 29 11.05 -17.23 -14.19
N GLU A 30 10.39 -17.31 -15.37
CA GLU A 30 10.65 -16.41 -16.48
C GLU A 30 10.31 -14.95 -16.13
N ILE A 31 9.17 -14.73 -15.43
CA ILE A 31 8.77 -13.40 -14.96
C ILE A 31 9.85 -12.83 -14.02
N VAL A 32 10.32 -13.62 -13.07
CA VAL A 32 11.38 -13.22 -12.12
C VAL A 32 12.68 -12.90 -12.88
N GLU A 33 13.06 -13.71 -13.87
CA GLU A 33 14.29 -13.55 -14.65
C GLU A 33 14.33 -12.22 -15.44
N PHE A 34 13.24 -11.87 -16.12
CA PHE A 34 13.23 -10.67 -16.96
C PHE A 34 12.86 -9.38 -16.22
N THR A 35 12.28 -9.46 -15.02
CA THR A 35 11.83 -8.29 -14.23
C THR A 35 12.93 -7.24 -14.02
N PRO A 36 14.17 -7.59 -13.57
CA PRO A 36 15.21 -6.60 -13.37
C PRO A 36 15.57 -5.83 -14.64
N GLY A 37 15.57 -6.53 -15.78
CA GLY A 37 15.84 -5.90 -17.08
C GLY A 37 14.76 -4.92 -17.51
N LEU A 38 13.48 -5.23 -17.28
CA LEU A 38 12.37 -4.34 -17.59
C LEU A 38 12.34 -3.12 -16.66
N CYS A 39 12.63 -3.33 -15.38
CA CYS A 39 12.57 -2.29 -14.36
C CYS A 39 13.80 -1.37 -14.33
N ASP A 40 14.89 -1.71 -15.03
CA ASP A 40 16.06 -0.84 -15.11
C ASP A 40 15.70 0.53 -15.73
N ARG A 41 15.91 1.62 -14.98
CA ARG A 41 15.51 2.97 -15.40
C ARG A 41 16.42 3.58 -16.50
N ARG A 42 17.53 2.92 -16.86
CA ARG A 42 18.48 3.39 -17.88
C ARG A 42 18.47 2.52 -19.12
N PHE A 43 18.33 1.21 -18.94
CA PHE A 43 18.46 0.22 -20.02
C PHE A 43 17.17 -0.53 -20.32
N GLY A 44 16.16 -0.42 -19.45
CA GLY A 44 14.83 -0.98 -19.59
C GLY A 44 13.75 0.09 -19.77
N ILE A 45 12.52 -0.28 -19.41
CA ILE A 45 11.37 0.64 -19.35
C ILE A 45 11.49 1.56 -18.14
N GLY A 46 12.03 1.02 -17.04
CA GLY A 46 12.18 1.70 -15.76
C GLY A 46 10.86 1.67 -14.95
N ALA A 47 10.89 1.04 -13.78
CA ALA A 47 9.76 0.98 -12.85
C ALA A 47 10.24 0.55 -11.47
N ASP A 48 9.39 0.78 -10.44
CA ASP A 48 9.57 0.22 -9.11
C ASP A 48 9.28 -1.29 -9.08
N GLY A 49 8.52 -1.78 -10.05
CA GLY A 49 8.24 -3.18 -10.21
C GLY A 49 7.33 -3.49 -11.39
N ILE A 50 6.93 -4.75 -11.48
CA ILE A 50 5.98 -5.22 -12.48
C ILE A 50 4.70 -5.75 -11.83
N LEU A 51 3.58 -5.49 -12.47
CA LEU A 51 2.29 -6.06 -12.12
C LEU A 51 1.83 -6.98 -13.25
N VAL A 52 1.45 -8.17 -12.89
CA VAL A 52 1.00 -9.18 -13.86
C VAL A 52 -0.42 -9.58 -13.54
N LEU A 53 -1.30 -9.44 -14.53
CA LEU A 53 -2.63 -10.01 -14.51
C LEU A 53 -2.54 -11.47 -14.98
N GLU A 54 -2.91 -12.39 -14.08
CA GLU A 54 -2.83 -13.82 -14.33
C GLU A 54 -4.20 -14.49 -14.17
N SER A 55 -4.37 -15.66 -14.74
CA SER A 55 -5.54 -16.48 -14.51
C SER A 55 -5.73 -16.77 -13.02
N PRO A 56 -6.98 -16.83 -12.51
CA PRO A 56 -7.22 -17.04 -11.09
C PRO A 56 -6.63 -18.36 -10.60
N THR A 57 -5.90 -18.30 -9.48
CA THR A 57 -5.37 -19.49 -8.78
C THR A 57 -6.24 -19.93 -7.60
N VAL A 58 -7.25 -19.11 -7.26
CA VAL A 58 -8.24 -19.37 -6.21
C VAL A 58 -9.61 -19.40 -6.87
N GLU A 59 -10.47 -20.36 -6.46
CA GLU A 59 -11.83 -20.48 -6.99
C GLU A 59 -12.71 -19.29 -6.57
N GLY A 60 -13.48 -18.76 -7.50
CA GLY A 60 -14.45 -17.68 -7.25
C GLY A 60 -13.86 -16.28 -7.29
N VAL A 61 -12.62 -16.11 -7.75
CA VAL A 61 -12.04 -14.79 -8.04
C VAL A 61 -11.90 -14.57 -9.55
N ASP A 62 -11.81 -13.32 -9.97
CA ASP A 62 -11.74 -12.94 -11.37
C ASP A 62 -10.35 -13.13 -11.96
N TYR A 63 -9.30 -12.80 -11.18
CA TYR A 63 -7.90 -12.94 -11.59
C TYR A 63 -6.95 -13.05 -10.39
N THR A 64 -5.70 -13.42 -10.67
CA THR A 64 -4.59 -13.38 -9.72
C THR A 64 -3.71 -12.17 -10.03
N MET A 65 -3.36 -11.41 -9.02
CA MET A 65 -2.34 -10.37 -9.07
C MET A 65 -0.99 -10.94 -8.69
N ILE A 66 0.00 -10.80 -9.58
CA ILE A 66 1.40 -11.05 -9.25
C ILE A 66 2.12 -9.71 -9.25
N TYR A 67 2.81 -9.40 -8.17
CA TYR A 67 3.68 -8.23 -8.06
C TYR A 67 5.12 -8.66 -7.79
N ARG A 68 6.04 -8.17 -8.60
CA ARG A 68 7.49 -8.34 -8.42
C ARG A 68 8.15 -6.98 -8.28
N ASN A 69 8.97 -6.81 -7.24
CA ASN A 69 9.85 -5.67 -7.09
C ASN A 69 10.82 -5.56 -8.27
N ALA A 70 11.45 -4.42 -8.45
CA ALA A 70 12.40 -4.19 -9.55
C ALA A 70 13.57 -5.20 -9.59
N ASP A 71 13.91 -5.84 -8.49
CA ASP A 71 14.93 -6.89 -8.39
C ASP A 71 14.41 -8.31 -8.68
N GLY A 72 13.11 -8.45 -8.99
CA GLY A 72 12.43 -9.72 -9.23
C GLY A 72 11.92 -10.41 -7.95
N SER A 73 12.22 -9.90 -6.77
CA SER A 73 11.73 -10.45 -5.50
C SER A 73 10.22 -10.31 -5.39
N ASP A 74 9.61 -11.22 -4.61
CA ASP A 74 8.17 -11.18 -4.33
C ASP A 74 7.82 -10.00 -3.42
N ALA A 75 6.85 -9.20 -3.86
CA ALA A 75 6.40 -8.03 -3.13
C ALA A 75 5.10 -8.26 -2.35
N GLY A 76 4.36 -9.33 -2.66
CA GLY A 76 3.07 -9.62 -2.04
C GLY A 76 2.00 -8.58 -2.38
N MET A 77 1.17 -8.22 -1.40
CA MET A 77 0.11 -7.22 -1.59
C MET A 77 0.66 -5.80 -1.52
N CYS A 78 0.32 -5.01 -2.54
CA CYS A 78 0.63 -3.59 -2.63
C CYS A 78 -0.64 -2.80 -2.94
N GLY A 79 -1.01 -1.86 -2.08
CA GLY A 79 -2.21 -1.03 -2.26
C GLY A 79 -2.16 -0.17 -3.52
N ASN A 80 -1.00 0.40 -3.87
CA ASN A 80 -0.82 1.19 -5.09
C ASN A 80 -0.91 0.29 -6.33
N GLY A 81 -0.18 -0.84 -6.30
CA GLY A 81 -0.19 -1.80 -7.40
C GLY A 81 -1.56 -2.45 -7.62
N SER A 82 -2.32 -2.74 -6.57
CA SER A 82 -3.65 -3.31 -6.71
C SER A 82 -4.65 -2.36 -7.36
N ARG A 83 -4.54 -1.04 -7.10
CA ARG A 83 -5.35 -0.04 -7.81
C ARG A 83 -5.00 0.01 -9.30
N CYS A 84 -3.70 0.08 -9.62
CA CYS A 84 -3.25 0.05 -11.02
C CYS A 84 -3.72 -1.22 -11.74
N LEU A 85 -3.58 -2.40 -11.11
CA LEU A 85 -3.97 -3.65 -11.75
C LEU A 85 -5.49 -3.77 -11.91
N ALA A 86 -6.30 -3.29 -10.96
CA ALA A 86 -7.75 -3.30 -11.08
C ALA A 86 -8.23 -2.40 -12.23
N LEU A 87 -7.66 -1.20 -12.37
CA LEU A 87 -7.95 -0.33 -13.51
C LEU A 87 -7.49 -0.97 -14.84
N PHE A 88 -6.34 -1.63 -14.85
CA PHE A 88 -5.87 -2.37 -16.02
C PHE A 88 -6.80 -3.55 -16.36
N ALA A 89 -7.30 -4.29 -15.37
CA ALA A 89 -8.21 -5.40 -15.57
C ALA A 89 -9.55 -4.92 -16.17
N GLU A 90 -10.09 -3.79 -15.69
CA GLU A 90 -11.27 -3.17 -16.30
C GLU A 90 -11.01 -2.81 -17.78
N PHE A 91 -9.85 -2.21 -18.10
CA PHE A 91 -9.44 -1.96 -19.49
C PHE A 91 -9.35 -3.25 -20.32
N LYS A 92 -9.04 -4.40 -19.69
CA LYS A 92 -9.01 -5.73 -20.33
C LYS A 92 -10.40 -6.39 -20.41
N GLY A 93 -11.46 -5.71 -19.97
CA GLY A 93 -12.85 -6.15 -20.09
C GLY A 93 -13.41 -6.87 -18.87
N PHE A 94 -12.73 -6.81 -17.72
CA PHE A 94 -13.34 -7.21 -16.46
C PHE A 94 -14.37 -6.17 -15.99
N ASP A 95 -15.24 -6.58 -15.08
CA ASP A 95 -16.26 -5.71 -14.52
C ASP A 95 -15.62 -4.63 -13.62
N THR A 96 -16.37 -3.56 -13.33
CA THR A 96 -15.93 -2.52 -12.36
C THR A 96 -15.86 -3.04 -10.93
N HIS A 97 -16.65 -4.06 -10.57
CA HIS A 97 -16.57 -4.78 -9.30
C HIS A 97 -15.78 -6.06 -9.51
N GLN A 98 -14.61 -6.12 -8.91
CA GLN A 98 -13.65 -7.18 -9.15
C GLN A 98 -13.28 -7.89 -7.85
N THR A 99 -12.97 -9.17 -7.98
CA THR A 99 -12.34 -9.99 -6.94
C THR A 99 -11.02 -10.54 -7.46
N PHE A 100 -9.99 -10.45 -6.67
CA PHE A 100 -8.68 -10.96 -7.07
C PHE A 100 -7.95 -11.58 -5.88
N ASN A 101 -6.98 -12.43 -6.16
CA ASN A 101 -6.11 -12.96 -5.13
C ASN A 101 -4.67 -12.50 -5.30
N VAL A 102 -4.00 -12.35 -4.16
CA VAL A 102 -2.54 -12.25 -4.05
C VAL A 102 -2.12 -13.41 -3.15
N HIS A 103 -1.36 -14.34 -3.68
CA HIS A 103 -1.16 -15.64 -3.05
C HIS A 103 -2.51 -16.30 -2.69
N ASP A 104 -2.70 -16.69 -1.44
CA ASP A 104 -3.95 -17.30 -0.96
C ASP A 104 -4.97 -16.28 -0.42
N ALA A 105 -4.59 -15.00 -0.31
CA ALA A 105 -5.48 -13.96 0.21
C ALA A 105 -6.34 -13.35 -0.90
N VAL A 106 -7.64 -13.21 -0.62
CA VAL A 106 -8.63 -12.66 -1.56
C VAL A 106 -8.96 -11.22 -1.19
N TYR A 107 -9.00 -10.38 -2.20
CA TYR A 107 -9.30 -8.95 -2.13
C TYR A 107 -10.46 -8.60 -3.08
N LYS A 108 -11.03 -7.42 -2.87
CA LYS A 108 -12.04 -6.84 -3.75
C LYS A 108 -11.59 -5.46 -4.20
N ALA A 109 -11.97 -5.09 -5.41
CA ALA A 109 -11.78 -3.75 -5.93
C ALA A 109 -13.05 -3.24 -6.59
N GLU A 110 -13.24 -1.92 -6.53
CA GLU A 110 -14.24 -1.19 -7.30
C GLU A 110 -13.53 -0.11 -8.10
N VAL A 111 -13.77 -0.08 -9.40
CA VAL A 111 -13.14 0.84 -10.35
C VAL A 111 -14.15 1.89 -10.79
N ASP A 112 -13.79 3.15 -10.64
CA ASP A 112 -14.47 4.30 -11.20
C ASP A 112 -13.52 4.96 -12.22
N SER A 113 -13.50 4.42 -13.43
CA SER A 113 -12.60 4.88 -14.50
C SER A 113 -12.94 6.29 -15.01
N GLU A 114 -14.18 6.78 -14.81
CA GLU A 114 -14.57 8.15 -15.16
C GLU A 114 -13.87 9.18 -14.26
N ASN A 115 -13.70 8.86 -12.97
CA ASN A 115 -13.04 9.71 -11.99
C ASN A 115 -11.58 9.32 -11.73
N ASN A 116 -11.06 8.31 -12.41
CA ASN A 116 -9.73 7.74 -12.18
C ASN A 116 -9.51 7.35 -10.70
N GLU A 117 -10.52 6.76 -10.09
CA GLU A 117 -10.50 6.32 -8.69
C GLU A 117 -10.68 4.80 -8.61
N VAL A 118 -9.88 4.17 -7.79
CA VAL A 118 -10.02 2.74 -7.46
C VAL A 118 -10.08 2.56 -5.96
N ARG A 119 -11.07 1.80 -5.50
CA ARG A 119 -11.28 1.39 -4.11
C ARG A 119 -10.86 -0.06 -3.95
N VAL A 120 -9.97 -0.32 -3.01
CA VAL A 120 -9.53 -1.67 -2.67
C VAL A 120 -9.93 -1.98 -1.22
N TYR A 121 -10.59 -3.11 -1.03
CA TYR A 121 -11.07 -3.59 0.26
C TYR A 121 -10.04 -4.50 0.91
N PHE A 122 -9.72 -4.20 2.16
CA PHE A 122 -8.72 -4.91 2.94
C PHE A 122 -9.35 -5.71 4.10
N PRO A 123 -8.64 -6.72 4.61
CA PRO A 123 -9.08 -7.46 5.79
C PRO A 123 -9.24 -6.58 7.02
N ASP A 124 -10.01 -7.06 7.99
CA ASP A 124 -10.22 -6.42 9.27
C ASP A 124 -8.90 -6.24 10.03
N VAL A 125 -8.79 -5.12 10.74
CA VAL A 125 -7.61 -4.73 11.50
C VAL A 125 -7.97 -4.57 12.97
N THR A 126 -7.15 -5.15 13.85
CA THR A 126 -7.31 -4.98 15.29
C THR A 126 -6.83 -3.60 15.74
N ALA A 127 -7.42 -3.10 16.83
CA ALA A 127 -7.03 -1.80 17.38
C ALA A 127 -5.52 -1.70 17.67
N PRO A 128 -4.96 -0.49 17.52
CA PRO A 128 -3.55 -0.22 17.76
C PRO A 128 -3.07 -0.59 19.16
N LYS A 129 -1.82 -1.04 19.27
CA LYS A 129 -1.15 -1.26 20.54
C LYS A 129 -0.23 -0.08 20.85
N LYS A 130 -0.34 0.47 22.06
CA LYS A 130 0.56 1.54 22.52
C LYS A 130 1.96 0.97 22.77
N LEU A 131 2.97 1.64 22.21
CA LEU A 131 4.38 1.30 22.36
C LEU A 131 5.15 2.55 22.78
N GLN A 132 6.12 2.40 23.67
CA GLN A 132 7.05 3.48 24.05
C GLN A 132 8.48 3.04 23.74
N ILE A 133 9.19 3.87 22.98
CA ILE A 133 10.62 3.70 22.70
C ILE A 133 11.34 4.96 23.18
N GLY A 134 12.17 4.82 24.20
CA GLY A 134 12.79 5.97 24.85
C GLY A 134 11.73 6.89 25.48
N LYS A 135 11.68 8.14 25.04
CA LYS A 135 10.70 9.14 25.49
C LYS A 135 9.51 9.28 24.55
N LYS A 136 9.58 8.71 23.34
CA LYS A 136 8.57 8.86 22.29
C LYS A 136 7.53 7.76 22.35
N ARG A 137 6.30 8.10 22.00
CA ARG A 137 5.16 7.18 21.97
C ARG A 137 4.84 6.82 20.52
N TYR A 138 4.54 5.55 20.31
CA TYR A 138 4.15 4.99 19.02
C TYR A 138 2.88 4.16 19.18
N LEU A 139 2.14 4.04 18.09
CA LEU A 139 1.03 3.08 17.95
C LEU A 139 1.45 1.99 16.97
N GLN A 140 1.44 0.74 17.39
CA GLN A 140 1.65 -0.40 16.50
C GLN A 140 0.33 -0.79 15.85
N VAL A 141 0.32 -0.90 14.53
CA VAL A 141 -0.83 -1.31 13.73
C VAL A 141 -0.34 -2.33 12.70
N HIS A 142 -1.12 -3.40 12.50
CA HIS A 142 -0.86 -4.39 11.47
C HIS A 142 -1.93 -4.32 10.39
N THR A 143 -1.57 -3.81 9.21
CA THR A 143 -2.47 -3.63 8.05
C THR A 143 -2.04 -4.51 6.87
N GLY A 144 -1.69 -5.78 7.18
CA GLY A 144 -1.07 -6.71 6.23
C GLY A 144 0.46 -6.75 6.35
N THR A 145 1.06 -5.70 6.89
CA THR A 145 2.47 -5.61 7.30
C THR A 145 2.59 -4.80 8.58
N GLU A 146 3.77 -4.84 9.21
CA GLU A 146 4.03 -4.18 10.48
C GLU A 146 4.21 -2.67 10.29
N HIS A 147 3.46 -1.88 11.06
CA HIS A 147 3.56 -0.42 11.10
C HIS A 147 3.70 0.09 12.54
N VAL A 148 4.49 1.14 12.71
CA VAL A 148 4.38 2.05 13.86
C VAL A 148 4.02 3.44 13.36
N VAL A 149 3.17 4.11 14.12
CA VAL A 149 2.69 5.47 13.83
C VAL A 149 3.07 6.38 14.98
N THR A 150 3.62 7.54 14.67
CA THR A 150 3.91 8.62 15.61
C THR A 150 3.35 9.94 15.08
N PHE A 151 2.83 10.78 15.99
CA PHE A 151 2.27 12.08 15.64
C PHE A 151 3.33 13.15 15.79
N GLU A 152 3.42 14.01 14.80
CA GLU A 152 4.41 15.06 14.66
C GLU A 152 3.72 16.40 14.39
N ASP A 153 4.44 17.50 14.64
CA ASP A 153 4.02 18.82 14.15
C ASP A 153 4.18 18.87 12.62
N PRO A 154 3.34 19.64 11.90
CA PRO A 154 3.41 19.73 10.43
C PRO A 154 4.80 20.08 9.89
N ASP A 155 5.48 21.07 10.49
CA ASP A 155 6.84 21.50 10.08
C ASP A 155 7.87 20.36 10.16
N ARG A 156 7.60 19.33 10.97
CA ARG A 156 8.47 18.16 11.12
C ARG A 156 8.46 17.25 9.91
N LEU A 157 7.32 17.21 9.17
CA LEU A 157 7.20 16.38 7.97
C LEU A 157 8.06 16.90 6.81
N ASP A 158 8.44 18.17 6.84
CA ASP A 158 9.32 18.78 5.83
C ASP A 158 10.83 18.50 6.08
N ASP A 159 11.18 18.06 7.29
CA ASP A 159 12.56 17.72 7.66
C ASP A 159 12.89 16.25 7.36
N GLU A 160 12.95 15.92 6.08
CA GLU A 160 13.13 14.55 5.59
C GLU A 160 14.39 13.86 6.07
N GLU A 161 15.50 14.56 6.14
CA GLU A 161 16.78 14.00 6.60
C GLU A 161 16.63 13.46 8.03
N SER A 162 16.01 14.23 8.89
CA SER A 162 15.75 13.83 10.27
C SER A 162 14.72 12.71 10.39
N LEU A 163 13.70 12.67 9.49
CA LEU A 163 12.72 11.56 9.43
C LEU A 163 13.38 10.26 8.98
N VAL A 164 14.29 10.31 8.01
CA VAL A 164 15.05 9.14 7.55
C VAL A 164 15.92 8.58 8.68
N ASP A 165 16.64 9.42 9.41
CA ASP A 165 17.50 8.99 10.52
C ASP A 165 16.67 8.38 11.68
N GLU A 166 15.55 9.00 12.02
CA GLU A 166 14.62 8.45 13.02
C GLU A 166 13.98 7.16 12.52
N GLY A 167 13.46 7.15 11.30
CA GLY A 167 12.85 6.00 10.67
C GLY A 167 13.76 4.77 10.68
N ARG A 168 15.02 4.96 10.26
CA ARG A 168 16.05 3.91 10.31
C ARG A 168 16.29 3.38 11.72
N THR A 169 16.36 4.29 12.69
CA THR A 169 16.60 3.92 14.09
C THR A 169 15.44 3.09 14.65
N ILE A 170 14.20 3.51 14.40
CA ILE A 170 13.01 2.80 14.88
C ILE A 170 12.80 1.50 14.13
N ARG A 171 12.97 1.49 12.81
CA ARG A 171 12.85 0.32 11.94
C ARG A 171 13.69 -0.86 12.45
N MET A 172 14.90 -0.57 12.95
CA MET A 172 15.88 -1.56 13.44
C MET A 172 15.84 -1.76 14.95
N HIS A 173 14.94 -1.11 15.67
CA HIS A 173 14.91 -1.17 17.12
C HIS A 173 14.63 -2.61 17.62
N PRO A 174 15.37 -3.13 18.63
CA PRO A 174 15.26 -4.52 19.10
C PRO A 174 13.86 -4.95 19.52
N VAL A 175 13.01 -4.03 20.00
CA VAL A 175 11.62 -4.31 20.38
C VAL A 175 10.75 -4.65 19.17
N LEU A 176 11.13 -4.18 17.97
CA LEU A 176 10.39 -4.34 16.72
C LEU A 176 11.06 -5.32 15.75
N ASN A 177 12.31 -5.66 15.97
CA ASN A 177 13.11 -6.48 15.07
C ASN A 177 13.47 -7.83 15.72
N PRO A 178 13.30 -8.97 15.05
CA PRO A 178 12.62 -9.19 13.79
C PRO A 178 11.08 -9.13 13.94
N PRO A 179 10.31 -8.84 12.87
CA PRO A 179 10.71 -8.62 11.46
C PRO A 179 11.06 -7.17 11.13
N GLY A 180 11.00 -6.24 12.09
CA GLY A 180 11.07 -4.80 11.88
C GLY A 180 9.74 -4.23 11.40
N THR A 181 9.69 -2.93 11.13
CA THR A 181 8.44 -2.21 10.89
C THR A 181 8.63 -1.11 9.83
N ASN A 182 7.53 -0.70 9.21
CA ASN A 182 7.43 0.61 8.56
C ASN A 182 7.19 1.68 9.63
N VAL A 183 7.74 2.87 9.45
CA VAL A 183 7.59 3.98 10.40
C VAL A 183 6.82 5.10 9.73
N ASN A 184 5.66 5.44 10.28
CA ASN A 184 4.75 6.44 9.74
C ASN A 184 4.79 7.67 10.64
N PHE A 185 5.17 8.80 10.05
CA PHE A 185 5.17 10.12 10.67
C PHE A 185 3.91 10.86 10.21
N VAL A 186 3.06 11.20 11.15
CA VAL A 186 1.71 11.71 10.90
C VAL A 186 1.56 13.11 11.48
N CYS A 187 1.02 14.03 10.71
CA CYS A 187 0.46 15.28 11.25
C CYS A 187 -1.04 15.37 10.97
N LEU A 188 -1.75 16.05 11.85
CA LEU A 188 -3.16 16.37 11.65
C LEU A 188 -3.24 17.81 11.14
N ASN A 189 -3.90 18.00 9.99
CA ASN A 189 -4.12 19.30 9.42
C ASN A 189 -5.38 19.97 9.98
N ASP A 190 -5.52 21.27 9.81
CA ASP A 190 -6.65 22.05 10.34
C ASP A 190 -8.02 21.66 9.72
N ASP A 191 -8.00 20.98 8.57
CA ASP A 191 -9.17 20.49 7.84
C ASP A 191 -9.53 19.03 8.14
N ASP A 192 -8.98 18.47 9.22
CA ASP A 192 -9.12 17.08 9.64
C ASP A 192 -8.47 16.05 8.67
N SER A 193 -7.75 16.48 7.65
CA SER A 193 -6.95 15.61 6.82
C SER A 193 -5.63 15.22 7.51
N ILE A 194 -5.00 14.17 6.99
CA ILE A 194 -3.76 13.60 7.54
C ILE A 194 -2.61 13.87 6.58
N GLY A 195 -1.54 14.51 7.07
CA GLY A 195 -0.24 14.53 6.39
C GLY A 195 0.57 13.29 6.79
N LEU A 196 1.19 12.62 5.82
CA LEU A 196 1.90 11.36 6.06
C LEU A 196 3.23 11.29 5.30
N GLN A 197 4.28 10.92 6.04
CA GLN A 197 5.56 10.43 5.51
C GLN A 197 5.83 9.03 6.06
N THR A 198 6.23 8.10 5.20
CA THR A 198 6.52 6.71 5.61
C THR A 198 7.96 6.34 5.27
N TYR A 199 8.74 5.97 6.31
CA TYR A 199 10.01 5.25 6.12
C TYR A 199 9.69 3.77 5.97
N GLU A 200 9.97 3.22 4.80
CA GLU A 200 9.48 1.91 4.41
C GLU A 200 10.53 0.82 4.55
N ARG A 201 10.13 -0.27 5.20
CA ARG A 201 10.93 -1.49 5.34
C ARG A 201 11.16 -2.14 3.99
N GLY A 202 12.44 -2.36 3.64
CA GLY A 202 12.83 -2.95 2.35
C GLY A 202 13.24 -1.91 1.32
N VAL A 203 12.68 -0.69 1.38
CA VAL A 203 13.18 0.48 0.64
C VAL A 203 14.29 1.17 1.43
N GLU A 204 14.14 1.21 2.76
CA GLU A 204 15.06 1.81 3.73
C GLU A 204 15.25 3.33 3.50
N ASP A 205 14.16 3.98 3.08
CA ASP A 205 14.04 5.42 2.83
C ASP A 205 12.58 5.86 2.93
N LEU A 206 12.32 7.19 2.84
CA LEU A 206 10.97 7.72 2.70
C LEU A 206 10.42 7.41 1.29
N THR A 207 9.19 6.93 1.24
CA THR A 207 8.50 6.62 -0.02
C THR A 207 7.49 7.68 -0.39
N LEU A 208 7.16 7.77 -1.68
CA LEU A 208 6.15 8.73 -2.18
C LEU A 208 4.75 8.40 -1.66
N ALA A 209 4.44 7.12 -1.49
CA ALA A 209 3.19 6.66 -0.89
C ALA A 209 3.32 5.21 -0.41
N CYS A 210 2.78 4.94 0.77
CA CYS A 210 2.61 3.59 1.33
C CYS A 210 1.13 3.38 1.67
N GLY A 211 0.42 2.56 0.89
CA GLY A 211 -1.01 2.34 1.08
C GLY A 211 -1.36 1.70 2.43
N THR A 212 -0.58 0.68 2.87
CA THR A 212 -0.75 0.06 4.18
C THR A 212 -0.37 1.02 5.31
N GLY A 213 0.60 1.91 5.08
CA GLY A 213 0.96 3.00 5.99
C GLY A 213 -0.15 4.05 6.12
N ALA A 214 -0.83 4.38 5.02
CA ALA A 214 -1.99 5.26 5.04
C ALA A 214 -3.13 4.67 5.89
N MET A 215 -3.44 3.38 5.70
CA MET A 215 -4.43 2.68 6.53
C MET A 215 -4.04 2.64 8.00
N ALA A 216 -2.79 2.34 8.31
CA ALA A 216 -2.28 2.34 9.69
C ALA A 216 -2.37 3.72 10.32
N SER A 217 -2.10 4.78 9.57
CA SER A 217 -2.16 6.18 10.01
C SER A 217 -3.59 6.63 10.29
N ALA A 218 -4.54 6.33 9.40
CA ALA A 218 -5.96 6.62 9.60
C ALA A 218 -6.52 5.91 10.85
N ILE A 219 -6.21 4.63 11.01
CA ILE A 219 -6.61 3.84 12.18
C ILE A 219 -5.99 4.40 13.47
N ALA A 220 -4.70 4.78 13.43
CA ALA A 220 -4.03 5.36 14.58
C ALA A 220 -4.61 6.74 14.97
N THR A 221 -4.95 7.57 13.98
CA THR A 221 -5.62 8.86 14.17
C THR A 221 -6.96 8.66 14.86
N HIS A 222 -7.81 7.80 14.32
CA HIS A 222 -9.11 7.48 14.94
C HIS A 222 -8.96 6.93 16.38
N PHE A 223 -7.96 6.09 16.62
CA PHE A 223 -7.74 5.46 17.93
C PHE A 223 -7.38 6.48 19.03
N VAL A 224 -6.80 7.62 18.69
CA VAL A 224 -6.47 8.68 19.66
C VAL A 224 -7.55 9.75 19.81
N GLU A 225 -8.62 9.70 19.03
CA GLU A 225 -9.79 10.58 19.21
C GLU A 225 -10.41 10.36 20.59
N GLU A 226 -10.88 11.44 21.22
CA GLU A 226 -11.54 11.36 22.52
C GLU A 226 -12.87 10.60 22.47
N ILE A 227 -13.59 10.72 21.35
CA ILE A 227 -14.86 10.05 21.07
C ILE A 227 -14.76 9.37 19.70
N PRO A 228 -14.38 8.09 19.66
CA PRO A 228 -14.25 7.38 18.40
C PRO A 228 -15.58 7.30 17.64
N ARG A 229 -15.54 7.58 16.35
CA ARG A 229 -16.70 7.49 15.46
C ARG A 229 -16.92 6.05 14.99
N ALA A 230 -18.16 5.58 14.97
CA ALA A 230 -18.48 4.23 14.46
C ALA A 230 -18.14 4.05 12.96
N LYS A 231 -18.06 5.14 12.22
CA LYS A 231 -17.59 5.20 10.82
C LYS A 231 -16.69 6.41 10.65
N ALA A 232 -15.55 6.21 10.03
CA ALA A 232 -14.58 7.26 9.75
C ALA A 232 -14.12 7.20 8.29
N ASP A 233 -13.67 8.36 7.81
CA ASP A 233 -13.23 8.62 6.45
C ASP A 233 -12.17 9.71 6.54
N TYR A 234 -10.95 9.44 6.04
CA TYR A 234 -9.82 10.34 6.15
C TYR A 234 -9.15 10.55 4.79
N ASP A 235 -8.98 11.80 4.41
CA ASP A 235 -8.09 12.18 3.34
C ASP A 235 -6.64 12.20 3.84
N ILE A 236 -5.74 11.55 3.09
CA ILE A 236 -4.35 11.38 3.49
C ILE A 236 -3.43 11.95 2.40
N HIS A 237 -2.79 13.04 2.74
CA HIS A 237 -1.80 13.69 1.89
C HIS A 237 -0.45 12.98 2.04
N VAL A 238 -0.01 12.36 0.95
CA VAL A 238 1.32 11.78 0.80
C VAL A 238 2.08 12.54 -0.28
N LYS A 239 3.39 12.40 -0.37
CA LYS A 239 4.17 13.06 -1.44
C LYS A 239 3.70 12.70 -2.84
N GLY A 240 3.26 11.48 -3.05
CA GLY A 240 2.77 10.98 -4.34
C GLY A 240 1.36 11.41 -4.69
N GLY A 241 0.62 12.11 -3.80
CA GLY A 241 -0.74 12.57 -4.07
C GLY A 241 -1.69 12.44 -2.89
N LEU A 242 -2.97 12.26 -3.21
CA LEU A 242 -4.03 12.10 -2.22
C LEU A 242 -4.51 10.65 -2.21
N LEU A 243 -4.55 10.06 -1.04
CA LEU A 243 -5.20 8.78 -0.75
C LEU A 243 -6.40 9.02 0.17
N ASN A 244 -7.38 8.15 0.12
CA ASN A 244 -8.47 8.17 1.09
C ASN A 244 -8.57 6.81 1.78
N VAL A 245 -8.83 6.82 3.08
CA VAL A 245 -9.03 5.61 3.88
C VAL A 245 -10.33 5.72 4.65
N SER A 246 -11.23 4.77 4.44
CA SER A 246 -12.47 4.68 5.19
C SER A 246 -12.65 3.31 5.84
N PHE A 247 -13.36 3.26 6.97
CA PHE A 247 -13.62 2.04 7.73
C PHE A 247 -14.80 2.20 8.70
N ARG A 248 -15.19 1.08 9.31
CA ARG A 248 -16.06 1.04 10.48
C ARG A 248 -15.27 0.58 11.69
N PHE A 249 -15.56 1.17 12.84
CA PHE A 249 -15.03 0.74 14.13
C PHE A 249 -16.10 0.03 14.93
N ASN A 250 -15.79 -1.16 15.41
CA ASN A 250 -16.63 -1.95 16.29
C ASN A 250 -16.07 -1.89 17.73
N GLU A 251 -16.74 -1.14 18.59
CA GLU A 251 -16.30 -0.95 20.00
C GLU A 251 -16.34 -2.25 20.80
N GLU A 252 -17.28 -3.17 20.51
CA GLU A 252 -17.41 -4.43 21.26
C GLU A 252 -16.25 -5.37 21.01
N THR A 253 -15.81 -5.46 19.75
CA THR A 253 -14.70 -6.34 19.34
C THR A 253 -13.35 -5.61 19.29
N ASN A 254 -13.37 -4.28 19.39
CA ASN A 254 -12.21 -3.41 19.24
C ASN A 254 -11.46 -3.63 17.90
N ASN A 255 -12.24 -3.80 16.82
CA ASN A 255 -11.75 -4.05 15.47
C ASN A 255 -12.22 -2.96 14.49
N TYR A 256 -11.39 -2.74 13.49
CA TYR A 256 -11.68 -1.93 12.31
C TYR A 256 -12.08 -2.87 11.18
N THR A 257 -13.27 -2.68 10.64
CA THR A 257 -13.89 -3.51 9.59
C THR A 257 -14.26 -2.65 8.38
N ASP A 258 -14.59 -3.28 7.26
CA ASP A 258 -14.91 -2.58 6.01
C ASP A 258 -13.81 -1.56 5.63
N LEU A 259 -12.56 -1.98 5.77
CA LEU A 259 -11.39 -1.13 5.52
C LEU A 259 -11.19 -0.97 4.02
N ILE A 260 -11.27 0.27 3.55
CA ILE A 260 -11.17 0.64 2.14
C ILE A 260 -10.02 1.64 1.97
N LEU A 261 -9.14 1.37 1.02
CA LEU A 261 -8.13 2.29 0.53
C LEU A 261 -8.51 2.74 -0.87
N SER A 262 -8.68 4.05 -1.06
CA SER A 262 -9.03 4.67 -2.34
C SER A 262 -7.91 5.60 -2.81
N GLY A 263 -7.86 5.78 -4.12
CA GLY A 263 -6.94 6.72 -4.75
C GLY A 263 -6.79 6.45 -6.25
N PRO A 264 -5.95 7.22 -6.93
CA PRO A 264 -5.65 7.03 -8.34
C PRO A 264 -4.83 5.79 -8.60
#